data_b1e3330f3181730abb4dfb203f426edf
#
_entry.id   b1e3330f3181730abb4dfb203f426edf
#
_cell.length_a   1.000
_cell.length_b   1.000
_cell.length_c   1.000
_cell.angle_alpha   90.00
_cell.angle_beta   90.00
_cell.angle_gamma   90.00
#
_symmetry.space_group_name_H-M   'P 1'
#
loop_
_entity.id
_entity.type
_entity.pdbx_description
1 polymer ?
#
loop_
_entity_poly.entity_id
_entity_poly.type
_entity_poly.pdbx_seq_one_letter_code
_entity_poly.pdbx_strand_id
1 'polypeptide(L)'
;MALDSLYKRGENTKPPSFMPHYPTPFRFRSSRFIVVAMLSIIMCAALPFTLGRAQDHEQERETSRLLAILFDSGRVVVGMNQELINDVSKGDKGFTPDVFETQLRAVFEQRTGINLSDSNGKIPAIARPLLDRLVDESKRTIAGYQTPINIPGIRYKGLIPATFGTETAARFSTWSGIYLRQIAPERFLRNKKNQPDKYEAGVLKTLAEQASASGESRPNWDVTDSGKTLRLVLPLYYSKACLDCHGEPKGVRDISGYPREGGKEGELGGAISVKLPIK
;
A
#
# COMPACT_ATOMS: atom_id res chain seq x y z
N MET A 1 -47.41 -1.85 -16.70
CA MET A 1 -47.74 -1.95 -18.11
C MET A 1 -46.46 -2.32 -18.82
N ALA A 2 -46.32 -3.51 -19.03
CA ALA A 2 -46.42 -4.41 -20.18
C ALA A 2 -45.07 -4.47 -20.90
N LEU A 3 -44.26 -5.60 -20.69
CA LEU A 3 -44.37 -6.86 -21.45
C LEU A 3 -44.02 -6.65 -22.93
N ASP A 4 -43.24 -7.37 -23.55
CA ASP A 4 -42.83 -8.76 -23.68
C ASP A 4 -42.12 -8.92 -25.02
N SER A 5 -41.30 -9.97 -25.08
CA SER A 5 -41.22 -10.90 -26.19
C SER A 5 -40.41 -10.49 -27.45
N LEU A 6 -39.37 -11.23 -27.82
CA LEU A 6 -39.51 -12.34 -28.74
C LEU A 6 -38.22 -13.21 -28.85
N TYR A 7 -38.43 -14.44 -28.52
CA TYR A 7 -37.65 -15.63 -28.78
C TYR A 7 -37.94 -16.17 -30.18
N LYS A 8 -36.95 -16.48 -31.01
CA LYS A 8 -37.00 -17.41 -32.17
C LYS A 8 -35.59 -17.93 -32.42
N ARG A 9 -35.33 -19.15 -32.19
CA ARG A 9 -35.39 -20.51 -32.69
C ARG A 9 -34.93 -20.69 -34.16
N GLY A 10 -33.92 -21.59 -34.32
CA GLY A 10 -33.71 -22.55 -35.41
C GLY A 10 -32.57 -22.17 -36.33
N GLU A 11 -31.60 -22.97 -36.67
CA GLU A 11 -31.71 -24.34 -37.21
C GLU A 11 -30.33 -25.05 -37.21
N ASN A 12 -30.43 -26.36 -37.16
CA ASN A 12 -29.37 -27.36 -37.32
C ASN A 12 -28.75 -27.38 -38.68
N THR A 13 -27.41 -27.46 -38.81
CA THR A 13 -26.78 -28.16 -39.93
C THR A 13 -25.54 -28.95 -39.43
N LYS A 14 -25.57 -30.27 -39.72
CA LYS A 14 -24.53 -31.25 -39.49
C LYS A 14 -23.30 -30.98 -40.38
N PRO A 15 -22.10 -31.31 -39.92
CA PRO A 15 -20.87 -31.30 -40.76
C PRO A 15 -20.71 -32.61 -41.53
N PRO A 16 -20.10 -32.57 -42.72
CA PRO A 16 -19.81 -33.79 -43.52
C PRO A 16 -18.56 -34.51 -42.99
N SER A 17 -18.66 -35.81 -42.98
CA SER A 17 -17.61 -36.79 -42.69
C SER A 17 -16.60 -36.87 -43.82
N PHE A 18 -15.30 -36.76 -43.52
CA PHE A 18 -14.23 -37.23 -44.38
C PHE A 18 -13.34 -38.20 -43.61
N MET A 19 -13.25 -39.43 -44.15
CA MET A 19 -12.32 -40.48 -43.68
C MET A 19 -10.91 -40.26 -44.29
N PRO A 20 -9.86 -40.65 -43.56
CA PRO A 20 -8.51 -40.50 -44.05
C PRO A 20 -8.00 -41.76 -44.74
N HIS A 21 -7.30 -41.56 -45.84
CA HIS A 21 -6.45 -42.56 -46.50
C HIS A 21 -5.11 -42.71 -45.79
N TYR A 22 -4.74 -43.96 -45.45
CA TYR A 22 -3.41 -44.33 -44.98
C TYR A 22 -2.52 -44.71 -46.15
N PRO A 23 -1.25 -44.28 -46.22
CA PRO A 23 -0.19 -44.95 -46.99
C PRO A 23 0.76 -45.70 -46.08
N THR A 24 1.26 -46.80 -46.61
CA THR A 24 2.12 -47.87 -46.13
C THR A 24 3.55 -47.45 -45.71
N PRO A 25 4.26 -48.31 -44.95
CA PRO A 25 5.43 -47.94 -44.19
C PRO A 25 6.73 -47.88 -44.98
N PHE A 26 7.50 -46.84 -44.77
CA PHE A 26 8.87 -46.71 -45.26
C PHE A 26 9.86 -47.25 -44.22
N ARG A 27 10.74 -48.16 -44.69
CA ARG A 27 11.85 -48.72 -43.92
C ARG A 27 12.90 -47.65 -43.61
N PHE A 28 13.19 -47.43 -42.32
CA PHE A 28 14.30 -46.60 -41.89
C PHE A 28 15.58 -47.40 -41.73
N ARG A 29 16.59 -46.94 -42.44
CA ARG A 29 17.98 -47.36 -42.37
C ARG A 29 18.62 -46.67 -41.16
N SER A 30 19.11 -47.46 -40.23
CA SER A 30 19.85 -47.02 -39.06
C SER A 30 21.21 -46.42 -39.47
N SER A 31 21.50 -45.22 -39.06
CA SER A 31 22.82 -44.74 -38.62
C SER A 31 22.86 -43.22 -38.69
N ARG A 32 22.80 -42.56 -37.54
CA ARG A 32 23.26 -41.20 -37.24
C ARG A 32 22.50 -40.47 -36.13
N PHE A 33 21.98 -41.18 -35.13
CA PHE A 33 21.22 -40.55 -34.01
C PHE A 33 21.89 -40.63 -32.63
N ILE A 34 23.22 -40.78 -32.52
CA ILE A 34 23.89 -40.87 -31.20
C ILE A 34 24.56 -39.55 -30.78
N VAL A 35 24.68 -38.54 -31.64
CA VAL A 35 25.43 -37.30 -31.32
C VAL A 35 24.49 -36.17 -30.81
N VAL A 36 23.19 -36.23 -31.05
CA VAL A 36 22.25 -35.16 -30.66
C VAL A 36 21.70 -35.35 -29.23
N ALA A 37 21.75 -36.55 -28.66
CA ALA A 37 21.23 -36.84 -27.34
C ALA A 37 22.13 -36.36 -26.17
N MET A 38 23.42 -36.10 -26.41
CA MET A 38 24.34 -35.62 -25.34
C MET A 38 24.40 -34.12 -25.18
N LEU A 39 23.90 -33.33 -26.12
CA LEU A 39 23.85 -31.85 -26.01
C LEU A 39 22.57 -31.32 -25.29
N SER A 40 21.54 -32.15 -25.19
CA SER A 40 20.29 -31.78 -24.53
C SER A 40 20.28 -31.91 -22.99
N ILE A 41 21.27 -32.67 -22.44
CA ILE A 41 21.34 -32.89 -20.97
C ILE A 41 22.12 -31.80 -20.27
N ILE A 42 22.96 -31.00 -20.95
CA ILE A 42 23.74 -29.92 -20.32
C ILE A 42 22.96 -28.62 -20.19
N MET A 43 21.83 -28.46 -20.90
CA MET A 43 21.02 -27.24 -20.85
C MET A 43 19.93 -27.22 -19.74
N CYS A 44 19.69 -28.36 -19.07
CA CYS A 44 18.70 -28.42 -17.95
C CYS A 44 19.30 -28.20 -16.57
N ALA A 45 20.62 -28.09 -16.40
CA ALA A 45 21.25 -27.92 -15.09
C ALA A 45 21.46 -26.44 -14.67
N ALA A 46 21.16 -25.45 -15.55
CA ALA A 46 21.39 -24.03 -15.26
C ALA A 46 20.11 -23.25 -14.89
N LEU A 47 18.94 -23.89 -14.84
CA LEU A 47 17.65 -23.24 -14.60
C LEU A 47 17.16 -23.15 -13.14
N PRO A 48 17.74 -23.77 -12.09
CA PRO A 48 17.23 -23.58 -10.74
C PRO A 48 17.74 -22.32 -10.02
N PHE A 49 18.75 -21.60 -10.57
CA PHE A 49 19.35 -20.47 -9.83
C PHE A 49 18.65 -19.12 -9.99
N THR A 50 17.77 -18.95 -10.97
CA THR A 50 17.06 -17.68 -11.17
C THR A 50 15.66 -17.64 -10.54
N LEU A 51 15.04 -18.77 -10.27
CA LEU A 51 13.74 -18.86 -9.59
C LEU A 51 13.84 -18.62 -8.08
N GLY A 52 14.98 -18.96 -7.44
CA GLY A 52 15.19 -18.72 -6.00
C GLY A 52 15.27 -17.23 -5.64
N ARG A 53 15.83 -16.39 -6.51
CA ARG A 53 16.07 -14.99 -6.19
C ARG A 53 14.83 -14.09 -6.20
N ALA A 54 13.81 -14.45 -6.97
CA ALA A 54 12.54 -13.72 -6.99
C ALA A 54 11.64 -14.05 -5.78
N GLN A 55 11.85 -15.20 -5.15
CA GLN A 55 11.11 -15.69 -3.99
C GLN A 55 11.75 -15.27 -2.65
N ASP A 56 13.01 -14.82 -2.69
CA ASP A 56 13.82 -14.54 -1.49
C ASP A 56 13.35 -13.32 -0.67
N HIS A 57 12.52 -12.43 -1.21
CA HIS A 57 12.12 -11.19 -0.50
C HIS A 57 10.60 -11.02 -0.36
N GLU A 58 9.83 -12.09 -0.58
CA GLU A 58 8.36 -12.00 -0.49
C GLU A 58 7.90 -11.66 0.92
N GLN A 59 8.54 -12.23 1.94
CA GLN A 59 8.21 -11.95 3.34
C GLN A 59 8.53 -10.50 3.72
N GLU A 60 9.69 -9.99 3.30
CA GLU A 60 10.09 -8.60 3.53
C GLU A 60 9.20 -7.63 2.77
N ARG A 61 8.85 -7.96 1.52
CA ARG A 61 7.95 -7.16 0.70
C ARG A 61 6.56 -7.08 1.32
N GLU A 62 5.98 -8.23 1.70
CA GLU A 62 4.67 -8.27 2.34
C GLU A 62 4.70 -7.60 3.72
N THR A 63 5.75 -7.80 4.52
CA THR A 63 5.95 -7.10 5.79
C THR A 63 5.95 -5.58 5.60
N SER A 64 6.72 -5.09 4.64
CA SER A 64 6.80 -3.65 4.35
C SER A 64 5.47 -3.09 3.86
N ARG A 65 4.74 -3.85 3.04
CA ARG A 65 3.40 -3.49 2.56
C ARG A 65 2.41 -3.38 3.71
N LEU A 66 2.37 -4.38 4.58
CA LEU A 66 1.46 -4.40 5.73
C LEU A 66 1.78 -3.27 6.72
N LEU A 67 3.06 -3.00 6.99
CA LEU A 67 3.48 -1.87 7.82
C LEU A 67 3.02 -0.54 7.24
N ALA A 68 3.23 -0.32 5.93
CA ALA A 68 2.82 0.91 5.28
C ALA A 68 1.30 1.11 5.31
N ILE A 69 0.53 0.04 5.04
CA ILE A 69 -0.94 0.12 5.07
C ILE A 69 -1.46 0.33 6.50
N LEU A 70 -0.92 -0.37 7.50
CA LEU A 70 -1.35 -0.20 8.90
C LEU A 70 -1.06 1.22 9.39
N PHE A 71 0.12 1.72 9.10
CA PHE A 71 0.50 3.09 9.44
C PHE A 71 -0.42 4.13 8.80
N ASP A 72 -0.70 3.98 7.50
CA ASP A 72 -1.63 4.89 6.81
C ASP A 72 -3.08 4.72 7.27
N SER A 73 -3.49 3.51 7.65
CA SER A 73 -4.81 3.28 8.25
C SER A 73 -5.00 4.09 9.53
N GLY A 74 -3.97 4.23 10.37
CA GLY A 74 -4.01 5.11 11.53
C GLY A 74 -4.19 6.58 11.15
N ARG A 75 -3.54 7.05 10.10
CA ARG A 75 -3.72 8.40 9.55
C ARG A 75 -5.16 8.61 9.05
N VAL A 76 -5.70 7.61 8.35
CA VAL A 76 -7.11 7.63 7.88
C VAL A 76 -8.07 7.72 9.06
N VAL A 77 -7.88 6.94 10.12
CA VAL A 77 -8.73 6.99 11.33
C VAL A 77 -8.71 8.38 11.98
N VAL A 78 -7.53 9.00 12.10
CA VAL A 78 -7.45 10.38 12.61
C VAL A 78 -8.22 11.34 11.71
N GLY A 79 -8.09 11.20 10.38
CA GLY A 79 -8.82 12.01 9.40
C GLY A 79 -10.34 11.84 9.50
N MET A 80 -10.83 10.60 9.65
CA MET A 80 -12.26 10.29 9.82
C MET A 80 -12.85 10.91 11.07
N ASN A 81 -12.06 11.12 12.12
CA ASN A 81 -12.49 11.72 13.38
C ASN A 81 -12.14 13.22 13.49
N GLN A 82 -11.67 13.86 12.40
CA GLN A 82 -11.14 15.22 12.47
C GLN A 82 -12.19 16.26 12.91
N GLU A 83 -13.43 16.13 12.45
CA GLU A 83 -14.53 17.00 12.88
C GLU A 83 -14.80 16.84 14.37
N LEU A 84 -14.90 15.60 14.87
CA LEU A 84 -15.08 15.30 16.29
C LEU A 84 -13.92 15.84 17.14
N ILE A 85 -12.68 15.62 16.70
CA ILE A 85 -11.47 16.08 17.39
C ILE A 85 -11.48 17.61 17.53
N ASN A 86 -11.88 18.32 16.48
CA ASN A 86 -11.85 19.79 16.42
C ASN A 86 -13.14 20.48 16.88
N ASP A 87 -14.15 19.71 17.34
CA ASP A 87 -15.40 20.27 17.85
C ASP A 87 -15.13 21.13 19.09
N VAL A 88 -15.40 22.43 18.98
CA VAL A 88 -15.15 23.41 20.03
C VAL A 88 -16.16 23.33 21.18
N SER A 89 -17.35 22.81 20.91
CA SER A 89 -18.45 22.76 21.86
C SER A 89 -18.38 21.57 22.82
N LYS A 90 -17.68 20.50 22.38
CA LYS A 90 -17.61 19.24 23.10
C LYS A 90 -16.33 19.15 23.93
N GLY A 91 -16.44 18.85 25.22
CA GLY A 91 -15.32 18.55 26.11
C GLY A 91 -14.73 17.16 25.79
N ASP A 92 -15.22 16.15 26.54
CA ASP A 92 -14.82 14.76 26.24
C ASP A 92 -15.36 14.33 24.88
N LYS A 93 -14.42 13.96 23.98
CA LYS A 93 -14.73 13.51 22.62
C LYS A 93 -15.08 12.02 22.56
N GLY A 94 -14.75 11.25 23.59
CA GLY A 94 -14.81 9.79 23.55
C GLY A 94 -13.85 9.14 22.53
N PHE A 95 -12.97 9.91 21.90
CA PHE A 95 -11.95 9.40 20.97
C PHE A 95 -10.72 8.94 21.75
N THR A 96 -10.87 7.81 22.45
CA THR A 96 -9.84 7.21 23.29
C THR A 96 -8.85 6.35 22.46
N PRO A 97 -7.68 5.97 23.01
CA PRO A 97 -6.76 5.04 22.37
C PRO A 97 -7.41 3.70 21.97
N ASP A 98 -8.38 3.20 22.75
CA ASP A 98 -9.06 1.93 22.47
C ASP A 98 -10.10 2.08 21.35
N VAL A 99 -10.83 3.19 21.32
CA VAL A 99 -11.71 3.53 20.19
C VAL A 99 -10.91 3.67 18.91
N PHE A 100 -9.77 4.36 18.97
CA PHE A 100 -8.86 4.48 17.84
C PHE A 100 -8.36 3.10 17.38
N GLU A 101 -7.91 2.23 18.28
CA GLU A 101 -7.43 0.87 17.93
C GLU A 101 -8.52 0.06 17.23
N THR A 102 -9.75 0.08 17.75
CA THR A 102 -10.89 -0.61 17.13
C THR A 102 -11.10 -0.14 15.69
N GLN A 103 -11.10 1.16 15.47
CA GLN A 103 -11.23 1.73 14.12
C GLN A 103 -10.02 1.43 13.23
N LEU A 104 -8.80 1.48 13.78
CA LEU A 104 -7.56 1.15 13.07
C LEU A 104 -7.58 -0.28 12.53
N ARG A 105 -7.97 -1.24 13.38
CA ARG A 105 -8.07 -2.65 12.99
C ARG A 105 -9.11 -2.86 11.89
N ALA A 106 -10.27 -2.22 12.01
CA ALA A 106 -11.33 -2.30 11.00
C ALA A 106 -10.89 -1.70 9.65
N VAL A 107 -10.25 -0.53 9.63
CA VAL A 107 -9.74 0.10 8.40
C VAL A 107 -8.63 -0.74 7.79
N PHE A 108 -7.72 -1.30 8.59
CA PHE A 108 -6.68 -2.19 8.10
C PHE A 108 -7.27 -3.46 7.46
N GLU A 109 -8.22 -4.11 8.13
CA GLU A 109 -8.89 -5.30 7.61
C GLU A 109 -9.66 -5.01 6.32
N GLN A 110 -10.37 -3.89 6.25
CA GLN A 110 -11.05 -3.46 5.02
C GLN A 110 -10.08 -3.31 3.84
N ARG A 111 -8.87 -2.78 4.08
CA ARG A 111 -7.87 -2.52 3.04
C ARG A 111 -7.05 -3.73 2.63
N THR A 112 -6.91 -4.69 3.50
CA THR A 112 -6.00 -5.84 3.29
C THR A 112 -6.71 -7.19 3.21
N GLY A 113 -7.94 -7.28 3.72
CA GLY A 113 -8.63 -8.55 3.95
C GLY A 113 -7.99 -9.39 5.06
N ILE A 114 -7.14 -8.78 5.91
CA ILE A 114 -6.43 -9.45 7.00
C ILE A 114 -6.89 -8.90 8.33
N ASN A 115 -7.42 -9.78 9.18
CA ASN A 115 -7.71 -9.46 10.57
C ASN A 115 -6.42 -9.58 11.40
N LEU A 116 -6.02 -8.49 12.06
CA LEU A 116 -4.82 -8.47 12.89
C LEU A 116 -4.89 -9.39 14.11
N SER A 117 -6.09 -9.80 14.52
CA SER A 117 -6.28 -10.73 15.65
C SER A 117 -6.17 -12.20 15.21
N ASP A 118 -6.23 -12.48 13.91
CA ASP A 118 -6.15 -13.84 13.39
C ASP A 118 -4.74 -14.38 13.33
N SER A 119 -4.57 -15.64 13.74
CA SER A 119 -3.32 -16.39 13.61
C SER A 119 -3.24 -17.23 12.33
N ASN A 120 -4.10 -16.99 11.33
CA ASN A 120 -4.34 -17.85 10.16
C ASN A 120 -3.19 -17.89 9.12
N GLY A 121 -1.97 -17.53 9.48
CA GLY A 121 -0.80 -17.66 8.60
C GLY A 121 -0.73 -16.64 7.43
N LYS A 122 -1.70 -15.73 7.30
CA LYS A 122 -1.69 -14.68 6.26
C LYS A 122 -0.68 -13.56 6.52
N ILE A 123 -0.21 -13.45 7.76
CA ILE A 123 0.78 -12.45 8.16
C ILE A 123 2.14 -13.15 8.26
N PRO A 124 3.19 -12.66 7.54
CA PRO A 124 4.53 -13.18 7.69
C PRO A 124 4.98 -13.19 9.16
N ALA A 125 5.71 -14.23 9.59
CA ALA A 125 6.17 -14.33 10.97
C ALA A 125 7.01 -13.13 11.42
N ILE A 126 7.83 -12.58 10.50
CA ILE A 126 8.63 -11.37 10.76
C ILE A 126 7.78 -10.09 10.89
N ALA A 127 6.58 -10.06 10.30
CA ALA A 127 5.70 -8.91 10.34
C ALA A 127 4.92 -8.80 11.65
N ARG A 128 4.50 -9.93 12.25
CA ARG A 128 3.61 -9.95 13.42
C ARG A 128 4.09 -9.03 14.55
N PRO A 129 5.30 -9.19 15.11
CA PRO A 129 5.73 -8.35 16.22
C PRO A 129 5.87 -6.86 15.83
N LEU A 130 6.14 -6.57 14.55
CA LEU A 130 6.25 -5.21 14.04
C LEU A 130 4.89 -4.54 13.93
N LEU A 131 3.88 -5.27 13.45
CA LEU A 131 2.50 -4.77 13.33
C LEU A 131 1.88 -4.53 14.72
N ASP A 132 2.04 -5.48 15.64
CA ASP A 132 1.57 -5.34 17.02
C ASP A 132 2.19 -4.11 17.69
N ARG A 133 3.51 -3.93 17.53
CA ARG A 133 4.18 -2.75 18.06
C ARG A 133 3.73 -1.45 17.40
N LEU A 134 3.46 -1.45 16.10
CA LEU A 134 2.97 -0.26 15.41
C LEU A 134 1.57 0.14 15.88
N VAL A 135 0.70 -0.82 16.22
CA VAL A 135 -0.58 -0.56 16.91
C VAL A 135 -0.34 0.10 18.25
N ASP A 136 0.56 -0.46 19.08
CA ASP A 136 0.88 0.09 20.40
C ASP A 136 1.42 1.53 20.31
N GLU A 137 2.34 1.82 19.40
CA GLU A 137 2.88 3.17 19.24
C GLU A 137 1.83 4.14 18.70
N SER A 138 0.92 3.67 17.85
CA SER A 138 -0.23 4.44 17.40
C SER A 138 -1.15 4.81 18.57
N LYS A 139 -1.47 3.87 19.43
CA LYS A 139 -2.27 4.12 20.67
C LYS A 139 -1.57 5.13 21.60
N ARG A 140 -0.26 4.99 21.77
CA ARG A 140 0.54 5.93 22.59
C ARG A 140 0.50 7.34 22.03
N THR A 141 0.54 7.49 20.70
CA THR A 141 0.39 8.79 20.06
C THR A 141 -0.98 9.38 20.40
N ILE A 142 -2.07 8.62 20.24
CA ILE A 142 -3.43 9.10 20.59
C ILE A 142 -3.55 9.41 22.07
N ALA A 143 -2.95 8.60 22.95
CA ALA A 143 -2.93 8.85 24.40
C ALA A 143 -2.28 10.20 24.75
N GLY A 144 -1.19 10.57 24.07
CA GLY A 144 -0.53 11.86 24.25
C GLY A 144 -1.40 13.07 23.89
N TYR A 145 -2.44 12.86 23.06
CA TYR A 145 -3.36 13.91 22.65
C TYR A 145 -4.67 13.95 23.43
N GLN A 146 -4.90 13.08 24.43
CA GLN A 146 -6.17 13.05 25.16
C GLN A 146 -6.49 14.39 25.85
N THR A 147 -5.51 15.02 26.47
CA THR A 147 -5.72 16.33 27.09
C THR A 147 -6.07 17.41 26.05
N PRO A 148 -5.25 17.70 25.04
CA PRO A 148 -5.57 18.79 24.09
C PRO A 148 -6.85 18.56 23.29
N ILE A 149 -7.18 17.32 22.88
CA ILE A 149 -8.40 17.09 22.11
C ILE A 149 -9.67 17.31 22.92
N ASN A 150 -9.63 17.10 24.23
CA ASN A 150 -10.78 17.19 25.12
C ASN A 150 -10.98 18.59 25.75
N ILE A 151 -10.11 19.57 25.46
CA ILE A 151 -10.31 20.96 25.92
C ILE A 151 -11.41 21.64 25.08
N PRO A 152 -12.52 22.12 25.65
CA PRO A 152 -13.52 22.90 24.93
C PRO A 152 -12.99 24.28 24.53
N GLY A 153 -13.63 24.94 23.57
CA GLY A 153 -13.31 26.32 23.16
C GLY A 153 -12.10 26.46 22.21
N ILE A 154 -11.25 25.46 22.08
CA ILE A 154 -10.10 25.47 21.17
C ILE A 154 -10.48 24.73 19.87
N ARG A 155 -10.36 25.39 18.74
CA ARG A 155 -10.71 24.80 17.42
C ARG A 155 -9.67 23.84 16.90
N TYR A 156 -8.38 24.23 16.89
CA TYR A 156 -7.29 23.36 16.43
C TYR A 156 -6.61 22.66 17.59
N LYS A 157 -6.69 21.34 17.62
CA LYS A 157 -6.22 20.50 18.74
C LYS A 157 -4.80 19.93 18.53
N GLY A 158 -4.15 20.26 17.42
CA GLY A 158 -2.80 19.76 17.09
C GLY A 158 -2.76 18.35 16.51
N LEU A 159 -3.79 17.54 16.70
CA LEU A 159 -3.87 16.18 16.15
C LEU A 159 -4.53 16.19 14.78
N ILE A 160 -3.72 16.02 13.75
CA ILE A 160 -4.13 15.82 12.34
C ILE A 160 -3.42 14.57 11.80
N PRO A 161 -3.86 13.99 10.66
CA PRO A 161 -3.23 12.81 10.07
C PRO A 161 -1.70 12.92 9.91
N ALA A 162 -1.20 14.11 9.54
CA ALA A 162 0.23 14.36 9.37
C ALA A 162 0.99 14.38 10.70
N THR A 163 0.44 14.97 11.75
CA THR A 163 1.05 14.99 13.10
C THR A 163 1.09 13.58 13.67
N PHE A 164 -0.05 12.86 13.64
CA PHE A 164 -0.12 11.46 14.05
C PHE A 164 0.95 10.64 13.33
N GLY A 165 1.05 10.75 12.00
CA GLY A 165 2.02 10.01 11.21
C GLY A 165 3.46 10.32 11.62
N THR A 166 3.82 11.59 11.76
CA THR A 166 5.19 11.99 12.14
C THR A 166 5.60 11.42 13.51
N GLU A 167 4.72 11.52 14.50
CA GLU A 167 5.03 11.07 15.87
C GLU A 167 5.03 9.56 16.01
N THR A 168 4.04 8.88 15.45
CA THR A 168 3.97 7.41 15.47
C THR A 168 5.16 6.78 14.75
N ALA A 169 5.52 7.31 13.58
CA ALA A 169 6.69 6.83 12.85
C ALA A 169 8.00 7.01 13.62
N ALA A 170 8.18 8.16 14.27
CA ALA A 170 9.37 8.42 15.08
C ALA A 170 9.49 7.41 16.24
N ARG A 171 8.40 7.17 16.99
CA ARG A 171 8.35 6.19 18.08
C ARG A 171 8.65 4.77 17.59
N PHE A 172 7.96 4.34 16.52
CA PHE A 172 8.14 3.03 15.93
C PHE A 172 9.57 2.81 15.42
N SER A 173 10.13 3.78 14.68
CA SER A 173 11.49 3.69 14.14
C SER A 173 12.54 3.67 15.24
N THR A 174 12.35 4.40 16.34
CA THR A 174 13.24 4.36 17.49
C THR A 174 13.27 2.98 18.14
N TRP A 175 12.12 2.32 18.26
CA TRP A 175 12.06 0.99 18.85
C TRP A 175 12.58 -0.12 17.92
N SER A 176 12.17 -0.08 16.63
CA SER A 176 12.42 -1.18 15.69
C SER A 176 13.76 -1.08 14.96
N GLY A 177 14.33 0.12 14.86
CA GLY A 177 15.40 0.42 13.91
C GLY A 177 14.96 0.45 12.45
N ILE A 178 13.67 0.19 12.16
CA ILE A 178 13.11 0.19 10.81
C ILE A 178 12.72 1.61 10.43
N TYR A 179 13.15 2.05 9.26
CA TYR A 179 12.71 3.33 8.71
C TYR A 179 11.25 3.22 8.27
N LEU A 180 10.39 4.00 8.90
CA LEU A 180 8.99 4.18 8.54
C LEU A 180 8.69 5.68 8.56
N ARG A 181 8.22 6.25 7.45
CA ARG A 181 7.91 7.68 7.35
C ARG A 181 6.80 7.96 6.35
N GLN A 182 6.07 9.05 6.60
CA GLN A 182 5.36 9.76 5.54
C GLN A 182 6.32 10.72 4.84
N ILE A 183 6.25 10.80 3.51
CA ILE A 183 7.04 11.69 2.68
C ILE A 183 6.11 12.49 1.75
N ALA A 184 6.53 13.67 1.32
CA ALA A 184 5.74 14.49 0.43
C ALA A 184 6.60 15.07 -0.71
N PRO A 185 6.06 15.22 -1.93
CA PRO A 185 6.70 16.00 -2.98
C PRO A 185 6.97 17.44 -2.49
N GLU A 186 8.00 18.08 -3.01
CA GLU A 186 8.40 19.44 -2.60
C GLU A 186 7.21 20.43 -2.63
N ARG A 187 6.36 20.33 -3.64
CA ARG A 187 5.15 21.15 -3.80
C ARG A 187 4.19 21.09 -2.60
N PHE A 188 4.12 19.94 -1.91
CA PHE A 188 3.23 19.67 -0.79
C PHE A 188 3.97 19.53 0.54
N LEU A 189 5.27 19.82 0.56
CA LEU A 189 6.11 19.65 1.73
C LEU A 189 5.91 20.80 2.73
N ARG A 190 5.20 20.55 3.83
CA ARG A 190 5.00 21.49 4.94
C ARG A 190 6.00 21.30 6.07
N ASN A 191 6.40 20.05 6.31
CA ASN A 191 7.33 19.69 7.37
C ASN A 191 8.59 19.09 6.77
N LYS A 192 9.75 19.71 7.03
CA LYS A 192 11.06 19.23 6.54
C LYS A 192 11.38 17.79 6.97
N LYS A 193 10.81 17.30 8.08
CA LYS A 193 10.94 15.90 8.48
C LYS A 193 10.33 14.92 7.46
N ASN A 194 9.44 15.37 6.59
CA ASN A 194 8.79 14.57 5.55
C ASN A 194 9.47 14.76 4.17
N GLN A 195 10.63 15.41 4.12
CA GLN A 195 11.40 15.58 2.88
C GLN A 195 11.88 14.21 2.38
N PRO A 196 11.61 13.85 1.11
CA PRO A 196 12.06 12.60 0.53
C PRO A 196 13.58 12.59 0.33
N ASP A 197 14.21 11.42 0.43
CA ASP A 197 15.57 11.23 -0.05
C ASP A 197 15.61 11.12 -1.59
N LYS A 198 16.80 10.99 -2.18
CA LYS A 198 16.98 10.97 -3.64
C LYS A 198 16.18 9.84 -4.31
N TYR A 199 16.17 8.65 -3.72
CA TYR A 199 15.41 7.51 -4.23
C TYR A 199 13.89 7.79 -4.14
N GLU A 200 13.43 8.20 -2.97
CA GLU A 200 12.03 8.53 -2.71
C GLU A 200 11.51 9.63 -3.65
N ALA A 201 12.31 10.66 -3.89
CA ALA A 201 11.96 11.74 -4.82
C ALA A 201 11.79 11.22 -6.26
N GLY A 202 12.67 10.30 -6.70
CA GLY A 202 12.56 9.63 -8.00
C GLY A 202 11.28 8.81 -8.10
N VAL A 203 10.97 8.01 -7.09
CA VAL A 203 9.74 7.20 -7.05
C VAL A 203 8.49 8.09 -7.02
N LEU A 204 8.47 9.16 -6.20
CA LEU A 204 7.34 10.10 -6.17
C LEU A 204 7.08 10.75 -7.53
N LYS A 205 8.13 11.09 -8.27
CA LYS A 205 8.01 11.63 -9.64
C LYS A 205 7.33 10.62 -10.57
N THR A 206 7.80 9.37 -10.58
CA THR A 206 7.22 8.30 -11.40
C THR A 206 5.76 8.04 -11.02
N LEU A 207 5.44 7.99 -9.72
CA LEU A 207 4.08 7.77 -9.23
C LEU A 207 3.15 8.94 -9.60
N ALA A 208 3.62 10.19 -9.58
CA ALA A 208 2.83 11.34 -10.00
C ALA A 208 2.48 11.30 -11.50
N GLU A 209 3.41 10.82 -12.34
CA GLU A 209 3.18 10.62 -13.77
C GLU A 209 2.17 9.50 -14.04
N GLN A 210 2.16 8.45 -13.23
CA GLN A 210 1.25 7.30 -13.34
C GLN A 210 -0.15 7.58 -12.75
N ALA A 211 -0.28 8.46 -11.76
CA ALA A 211 -1.52 8.78 -11.06
C ALA A 211 -2.66 9.23 -11.99
N SER A 212 -2.30 9.80 -13.14
CA SER A 212 -3.26 10.23 -14.17
C SER A 212 -3.96 9.07 -14.88
N ALA A 213 -3.52 7.82 -14.71
CA ALA A 213 -3.93 6.71 -15.55
C ALA A 213 -4.80 5.63 -14.86
N SER A 214 -4.70 5.37 -13.55
CA SER A 214 -5.31 4.16 -12.97
C SER A 214 -6.03 4.30 -11.63
N GLY A 215 -5.81 5.36 -10.86
CA GLY A 215 -6.48 5.55 -9.55
C GLY A 215 -6.15 4.51 -8.46
N GLU A 216 -5.33 3.51 -8.75
CA GLU A 216 -4.96 2.47 -7.81
C GLU A 216 -3.65 2.78 -7.07
N SER A 217 -3.69 2.70 -5.74
CA SER A 217 -2.53 2.87 -4.86
C SER A 217 -1.65 1.61 -4.86
N ARG A 218 -0.93 1.35 -5.95
CA ARG A 218 0.04 0.23 -5.97
C ARG A 218 1.36 0.69 -5.35
N PRO A 219 1.90 -0.04 -4.36
CA PRO A 219 3.20 0.29 -3.81
C PRO A 219 4.31 0.03 -4.85
N ASN A 220 5.28 0.95 -4.91
CA ASN A 220 6.54 0.71 -5.59
C ASN A 220 7.52 0.09 -4.60
N TRP A 221 8.28 -0.91 -4.99
CA TRP A 221 9.31 -1.52 -4.16
C TRP A 221 10.56 -1.85 -4.95
N ASP A 222 11.69 -1.90 -4.25
CA ASP A 222 13.00 -2.19 -4.82
C ASP A 222 13.93 -2.74 -3.71
N VAL A 223 14.95 -3.48 -4.13
CA VAL A 223 16.01 -3.96 -3.25
C VAL A 223 17.27 -3.14 -3.50
N THR A 224 17.72 -2.45 -2.49
CA THR A 224 18.84 -1.50 -2.54
C THR A 224 20.01 -1.96 -1.66
N ASP A 225 21.07 -1.15 -1.57
CA ASP A 225 22.23 -1.39 -0.70
C ASP A 225 22.87 -2.77 -0.95
N SER A 226 23.06 -3.12 -2.23
CA SER A 226 23.64 -4.40 -2.64
C SER A 226 22.88 -5.62 -2.12
N GLY A 227 21.54 -5.53 -2.07
CA GLY A 227 20.68 -6.65 -1.65
C GLY A 227 20.36 -6.67 -0.16
N LYS A 228 20.73 -5.64 0.60
CA LYS A 228 20.58 -5.64 2.08
C LYS A 228 19.34 -4.90 2.59
N THR A 229 18.66 -4.14 1.74
CA THR A 229 17.52 -3.30 2.16
C THR A 229 16.40 -3.41 1.15
N LEU A 230 15.21 -3.82 1.60
CA LEU A 230 14.00 -3.65 0.82
C LEU A 230 13.42 -2.27 1.09
N ARG A 231 13.17 -1.52 0.03
CA ARG A 231 12.50 -0.22 0.08
C ARG A 231 11.12 -0.34 -0.53
N LEU A 232 10.11 0.13 0.19
CA LEU A 232 8.72 0.18 -0.30
C LEU A 232 8.19 1.59 -0.14
N VAL A 233 7.54 2.10 -1.19
CA VAL A 233 6.87 3.40 -1.22
C VAL A 233 5.41 3.19 -1.59
N LEU A 234 4.49 3.41 -0.65
CA LEU A 234 3.04 3.32 -0.85
C LEU A 234 2.51 4.72 -1.17
N PRO A 235 1.97 4.97 -2.37
CA PRO A 235 1.47 6.29 -2.75
C PRO A 235 0.20 6.67 -1.96
N LEU A 236 0.06 7.96 -1.70
CA LEU A 236 -1.10 8.57 -1.05
C LEU A 236 -1.70 9.62 -1.98
N TYR A 237 -2.90 9.35 -2.47
CA TYR A 237 -3.64 10.27 -3.32
C TYR A 237 -4.65 11.08 -2.49
N TYR A 238 -4.85 12.34 -2.83
CA TYR A 238 -5.82 13.19 -2.16
C TYR A 238 -7.25 12.70 -2.42
N SER A 239 -7.98 12.47 -1.35
CA SER A 239 -9.44 12.35 -1.35
C SER A 239 -10.06 13.72 -1.07
N LYS A 240 -11.39 13.83 -1.21
CA LYS A 240 -12.14 15.06 -0.85
C LYS A 240 -11.81 15.57 0.54
N ALA A 241 -11.73 14.69 1.54
CA ALA A 241 -11.39 15.04 2.92
C ALA A 241 -10.00 15.68 3.07
N CYS A 242 -9.06 15.36 2.19
CA CYS A 242 -7.73 15.96 2.21
C CYS A 242 -7.75 17.43 1.74
N LEU A 243 -8.71 17.78 0.88
CA LEU A 243 -8.78 19.10 0.25
C LEU A 243 -9.24 20.21 1.19
N ASP A 244 -9.83 19.88 2.34
CA ASP A 244 -10.13 20.86 3.39
C ASP A 244 -8.88 21.58 3.89
N CYS A 245 -7.74 20.89 3.85
CA CYS A 245 -6.44 21.45 4.23
C CYS A 245 -5.51 21.69 3.03
N HIS A 246 -5.60 20.89 1.96
CA HIS A 246 -4.66 20.91 0.85
C HIS A 246 -5.23 21.45 -0.46
N GLY A 247 -6.56 21.68 -0.53
CA GLY A 247 -7.26 22.06 -1.76
C GLY A 247 -7.23 23.55 -2.09
N GLU A 248 -8.22 23.96 -2.89
CA GLU A 248 -8.46 25.37 -3.25
C GLU A 248 -9.28 26.10 -2.15
N PRO A 249 -9.21 27.45 -2.07
CA PRO A 249 -8.33 28.33 -2.82
C PRO A 249 -6.88 28.26 -2.31
N LYS A 250 -5.92 28.17 -3.23
CA LYS A 250 -4.50 28.17 -2.89
C LYS A 250 -4.12 29.41 -2.08
N GLY A 251 -3.29 29.26 -1.05
CA GLY A 251 -2.79 30.33 -0.21
C GLY A 251 -3.70 30.68 0.98
N VAL A 252 -4.97 30.25 0.98
CA VAL A 252 -5.86 30.41 2.14
C VAL A 252 -5.36 29.48 3.26
N ARG A 253 -5.31 30.02 4.51
CA ARG A 253 -4.87 29.21 5.65
C ARG A 253 -5.91 28.17 6.04
N ASP A 254 -5.46 26.93 6.23
CA ASP A 254 -6.26 25.87 6.78
C ASP A 254 -6.39 25.98 8.32
N ILE A 255 -7.05 25.00 8.94
CA ILE A 255 -7.26 24.97 10.39
C ILE A 255 -5.94 24.90 11.18
N SER A 256 -4.88 24.39 10.62
CA SER A 256 -3.55 24.28 11.24
C SER A 256 -2.69 25.54 11.04
N GLY A 257 -3.21 26.51 10.29
CA GLY A 257 -2.54 27.77 9.98
C GLY A 257 -1.59 27.72 8.78
N TYR A 258 -1.48 26.58 8.10
CA TYR A 258 -0.68 26.48 6.86
C TYR A 258 -1.49 26.95 5.64
N PRO A 259 -0.83 27.59 4.67
CA PRO A 259 -1.48 27.93 3.41
C PRO A 259 -1.78 26.66 2.60
N ARG A 260 -2.99 26.58 2.07
CA ARG A 260 -3.39 25.49 1.14
C ARG A 260 -2.53 25.55 -0.11
N GLU A 261 -2.15 24.39 -0.64
CA GLU A 261 -1.30 24.27 -1.83
C GLU A 261 -2.08 24.24 -3.15
N GLY A 262 -3.41 24.15 -3.10
CA GLY A 262 -4.26 24.02 -4.28
C GLY A 262 -4.21 22.61 -4.89
N GLY A 263 -4.12 21.60 -4.05
CA GLY A 263 -4.18 20.19 -4.45
C GLY A 263 -5.53 19.81 -5.01
N LYS A 264 -5.58 18.76 -5.82
CA LYS A 264 -6.80 18.24 -6.45
C LYS A 264 -7.07 16.80 -6.01
N GLU A 265 -8.35 16.41 -6.05
CA GLU A 265 -8.72 15.01 -5.80
C GLU A 265 -8.03 14.08 -6.81
N GLY A 266 -7.51 12.95 -6.31
CA GLY A 266 -6.72 12.01 -7.10
C GLY A 266 -5.27 12.43 -7.38
N GLU A 267 -4.84 13.63 -6.98
CA GLU A 267 -3.45 14.05 -7.11
C GLU A 267 -2.57 13.37 -6.04
N LEU A 268 -1.33 13.01 -6.41
CA LEU A 268 -0.36 12.43 -5.48
C LEU A 268 0.06 13.46 -4.43
N GLY A 269 -0.47 13.33 -3.22
CA GLY A 269 -0.16 14.21 -2.09
C GLY A 269 1.09 13.81 -1.32
N GLY A 270 1.51 12.56 -1.42
CA GLY A 270 2.66 12.02 -0.69
C GLY A 270 2.76 10.51 -0.80
N ALA A 271 3.54 9.90 0.10
CA ALA A 271 3.62 8.46 0.22
C ALA A 271 4.03 8.04 1.65
N ILE A 272 3.83 6.75 1.96
CA ILE A 272 4.47 6.10 3.08
C ILE A 272 5.69 5.35 2.58
N SER A 273 6.84 5.61 3.18
CA SER A 273 8.10 4.96 2.86
C SER A 273 8.55 4.03 3.99
N VAL A 274 8.94 2.81 3.62
CA VAL A 274 9.50 1.79 4.51
C VAL A 274 10.85 1.36 3.97
N LYS A 275 11.86 1.24 4.86
CA LYS A 275 13.14 0.57 4.58
C LYS A 275 13.28 -0.57 5.57
N LEU A 276 13.19 -1.80 5.08
CA LEU A 276 13.28 -3.02 5.87
C LEU A 276 14.61 -3.71 5.59
N PRO A 277 15.46 -3.97 6.61
CA PRO A 277 16.67 -4.76 6.43
C PRO A 277 16.33 -6.18 5.98
N ILE A 278 17.05 -6.67 4.96
CA ILE A 278 17.01 -8.06 4.51
C ILE A 278 18.09 -8.81 5.29
N LYS A 279 17.71 -9.92 5.93
CA LYS A 279 18.61 -10.76 6.73
C LYS A 279 19.13 -11.95 5.94
#